data_903c6a53ce9c8987ab85b89b83779d6c
#
_entry.id   903c6a53ce9c8987ab85b89b83779d6c
#
_cell.length_a   1.000
_cell.length_b   1.000
_cell.length_c   1.000
_cell.angle_alpha   90.00
_cell.angle_beta   90.00
_cell.angle_gamma   90.00
#
_symmetry.space_group_name_H-M   'P 1'
#
loop_
_entity.id
_entity.type
_entity.pdbx_description
1 polymer ?
#
loop_
_entity_poly.entity_id
_entity_poly.type
_entity_poly.pdbx_seq_one_letter_code
_entity_poly.pdbx_strand_id
1 'polypeptide(L)'
;MLADFQQALADLTASPELCMAVKIDPSLLMRRYQLTDREAGRLEGIVRHPGMACSCMVYRANRLAPLALNTPRLCKALGHDLRAVASDYWADHPQSNVHFYVEADRFCRFVRREIARGRSFGPEVGSALEIESAQVAAALRESHTEAA
;
A
#
# COMPACT_ATOMS: atom_id res chain seq x y z
N MET A 1 -23.71 7.31 -3.48
CA MET A 1 -23.38 8.73 -3.82
C MET A 1 -22.01 8.77 -4.47
N LEU A 2 -21.67 9.82 -5.26
CA LEU A 2 -20.42 9.85 -6.05
C LEU A 2 -19.16 9.58 -5.22
N ALA A 3 -19.08 10.14 -4.01
CA ALA A 3 -17.94 9.92 -3.10
C ALA A 3 -17.77 8.45 -2.71
N ASP A 4 -18.86 7.75 -2.41
CA ASP A 4 -18.81 6.33 -2.05
C ASP A 4 -18.44 5.45 -3.23
N PHE A 5 -18.92 5.80 -4.43
CA PHE A 5 -18.51 5.10 -5.66
C PHE A 5 -17.02 5.28 -5.95
N GLN A 6 -16.51 6.51 -5.81
CA GLN A 6 -15.08 6.79 -6.00
C GLN A 6 -14.23 6.08 -4.94
N GLN A 7 -14.67 6.08 -3.68
CA GLN A 7 -13.98 5.36 -2.61
C GLN A 7 -13.96 3.86 -2.86
N ALA A 8 -15.10 3.29 -3.23
CA ALA A 8 -15.18 1.86 -3.56
C ALA A 8 -14.25 1.49 -4.74
N LEU A 9 -14.21 2.31 -5.79
CA LEU A 9 -13.33 2.09 -6.93
C LEU A 9 -11.85 2.19 -6.54
N ALA A 10 -11.49 3.16 -5.70
CA ALA A 10 -10.14 3.31 -5.18
C ALA A 10 -9.72 2.10 -4.33
N ASP A 11 -10.57 1.64 -3.41
CA ASP A 11 -10.31 0.47 -2.57
C ASP A 11 -10.17 -0.81 -3.38
N LEU A 12 -11.02 -1.00 -4.40
CA LEU A 12 -10.93 -2.13 -5.33
C LEU A 12 -9.62 -2.11 -6.12
N THR A 13 -9.19 -0.94 -6.60
CA THR A 13 -7.92 -0.80 -7.34
C THR A 13 -6.73 -1.10 -6.43
N ALA A 14 -6.80 -0.70 -5.16
CA ALA A 14 -5.74 -0.91 -4.20
C ALA A 14 -5.63 -2.35 -3.68
N SER A 15 -6.73 -3.13 -3.72
CA SER A 15 -6.82 -4.46 -3.09
C SER A 15 -7.34 -5.52 -4.05
N PRO A 16 -6.44 -6.32 -4.65
CA PRO A 16 -6.84 -7.53 -5.40
C PRO A 16 -7.66 -8.50 -4.55
N GLU A 17 -7.42 -8.55 -3.24
CA GLU A 17 -8.14 -9.40 -2.29
C GLU A 17 -9.61 -8.96 -2.18
N LEU A 18 -9.86 -7.64 -2.13
CA LEU A 18 -11.21 -7.09 -2.16
C LEU A 18 -11.91 -7.40 -3.50
N CYS A 19 -11.18 -7.27 -4.62
CA CYS A 19 -11.71 -7.66 -5.92
C CYS A 19 -12.14 -9.12 -5.95
N MET A 20 -11.34 -10.03 -5.39
CA MET A 20 -11.69 -11.45 -5.31
C MET A 20 -12.90 -11.70 -4.41
N ALA A 21 -12.97 -11.01 -3.25
CA ALA A 21 -14.12 -11.10 -2.35
C ALA A 21 -15.41 -10.65 -3.04
N VAL A 22 -15.38 -9.53 -3.77
CA VAL A 22 -16.53 -9.01 -4.53
C VAL A 22 -16.94 -9.93 -5.68
N LYS A 23 -15.97 -10.60 -6.34
CA LYS A 23 -16.30 -11.63 -7.38
C LYS A 23 -17.07 -12.78 -6.80
N ILE A 24 -16.77 -13.19 -5.56
CA ILE A 24 -17.45 -14.29 -4.85
C ILE A 24 -18.80 -13.80 -4.30
N ASP A 25 -18.82 -12.65 -3.68
CA ASP A 25 -20.02 -12.06 -3.06
C ASP A 25 -20.18 -10.57 -3.44
N PRO A 26 -20.88 -10.28 -4.56
CA PRO A 26 -21.11 -8.90 -5.01
C PRO A 26 -21.87 -8.02 -3.99
N SER A 27 -22.68 -8.64 -3.12
CA SER A 27 -23.42 -7.89 -2.09
C SER A 27 -22.53 -7.17 -1.09
N LEU A 28 -21.25 -7.57 -1.03
CA LEU A 28 -20.23 -6.91 -0.21
C LEU A 28 -20.10 -5.42 -0.52
N LEU A 29 -20.28 -5.03 -1.79
CA LEU A 29 -20.24 -3.62 -2.20
C LEU A 29 -21.32 -2.79 -1.50
N MET A 30 -22.57 -3.28 -1.51
CA MET A 30 -23.70 -2.59 -0.88
C MET A 30 -23.61 -2.58 0.65
N ARG A 31 -23.00 -3.61 1.26
CA ARG A 31 -22.78 -3.66 2.71
C ARG A 31 -21.69 -2.71 3.18
N ARG A 32 -20.72 -2.43 2.33
CA ARG A 32 -19.51 -1.67 2.70
C ARG A 32 -19.61 -0.20 2.34
N TYR A 33 -20.36 0.13 1.27
CA TYR A 33 -20.48 1.48 0.73
C TYR A 33 -21.94 1.85 0.50
N GLN A 34 -22.24 3.13 0.60
CA GLN A 34 -23.58 3.65 0.29
C GLN A 34 -23.75 3.82 -1.24
N LEU A 35 -24.04 2.74 -1.93
CA LEU A 35 -24.19 2.68 -3.38
C LEU A 35 -25.63 2.44 -3.77
N THR A 36 -26.02 2.97 -4.92
CA THR A 36 -27.24 2.54 -5.62
C THR A 36 -27.00 1.20 -6.31
N ASP A 37 -28.07 0.45 -6.62
CA ASP A 37 -27.99 -0.82 -7.37
C ASP A 37 -27.23 -0.65 -8.70
N ARG A 38 -27.45 0.49 -9.38
CA ARG A 38 -26.75 0.82 -10.63
C ARG A 38 -25.26 1.02 -10.44
N GLU A 39 -24.84 1.67 -9.37
CA GLU A 39 -23.42 1.90 -9.03
C GLU A 39 -22.77 0.58 -8.64
N ALA A 40 -23.41 -0.23 -7.82
CA ALA A 40 -22.91 -1.54 -7.42
C ALA A 40 -22.74 -2.45 -8.65
N GLY A 41 -23.72 -2.50 -9.55
CA GLY A 41 -23.63 -3.28 -10.79
C GLY A 41 -22.49 -2.82 -11.72
N ARG A 42 -22.22 -1.50 -11.78
CA ARG A 42 -21.08 -0.97 -12.54
C ARG A 42 -19.75 -1.41 -11.94
N LEU A 43 -19.60 -1.30 -10.61
CA LEU A 43 -18.39 -1.75 -9.91
C LEU A 43 -18.17 -3.25 -10.06
N GLU A 44 -19.23 -4.07 -9.97
CA GLU A 44 -19.14 -5.50 -10.23
C GLU A 44 -18.64 -5.79 -11.66
N GLY A 45 -19.17 -5.09 -12.66
CA GLY A 45 -18.70 -5.20 -14.05
C GLY A 45 -17.22 -4.83 -14.20
N ILE A 46 -16.76 -3.76 -13.53
CA ILE A 46 -15.35 -3.34 -13.51
C ILE A 46 -14.48 -4.42 -12.87
N VAL A 47 -14.87 -4.94 -11.71
CA VAL A 47 -14.14 -5.99 -11.00
C VAL A 47 -13.98 -7.28 -11.82
N ARG A 48 -14.99 -7.63 -12.61
CA ARG A 48 -14.97 -8.80 -13.49
C ARG A 48 -14.17 -8.58 -14.77
N HIS A 49 -13.87 -7.32 -15.11
CA HIS A 49 -13.12 -7.02 -16.32
C HIS A 49 -11.64 -7.45 -16.19
N PRO A 50 -11.05 -8.10 -17.20
CA PRO A 50 -9.65 -8.56 -17.15
C PRO A 50 -8.65 -7.44 -16.84
N GLY A 51 -8.90 -6.22 -17.30
CA GLY A 51 -8.06 -5.06 -17.04
C GLY A 51 -7.95 -4.67 -15.56
N MET A 52 -8.89 -5.12 -14.70
CA MET A 52 -8.83 -4.79 -13.27
C MET A 52 -7.60 -5.39 -12.58
N ALA A 53 -7.22 -6.60 -12.94
CA ALA A 53 -6.00 -7.23 -12.40
C ALA A 53 -4.74 -6.42 -12.78
N CYS A 54 -4.70 -5.91 -14.01
CA CYS A 54 -3.62 -5.04 -14.48
C CYS A 54 -3.60 -3.71 -13.70
N SER A 55 -4.75 -3.09 -13.49
CA SER A 55 -4.88 -1.85 -12.71
C SER A 55 -4.38 -2.03 -11.27
N CYS A 56 -4.75 -3.11 -10.60
CA CYS A 56 -4.26 -3.43 -9.26
C CYS A 56 -2.74 -3.63 -9.24
N MET A 57 -2.19 -4.30 -10.25
CA MET A 57 -0.74 -4.53 -10.35
C MET A 57 0.02 -3.21 -10.55
N VAL A 58 -0.45 -2.34 -11.44
CA VAL A 58 0.16 -1.01 -11.67
C VAL A 58 0.09 -0.16 -10.41
N TYR A 59 -1.05 -0.14 -9.72
CA TYR A 59 -1.20 0.59 -8.47
C TYR A 59 -0.20 0.11 -7.41
N ARG A 60 -0.06 -1.21 -7.22
CA ARG A 60 0.91 -1.78 -6.27
C ARG A 60 2.36 -1.50 -6.66
N ALA A 61 2.69 -1.56 -7.95
CA ALA A 61 4.01 -1.19 -8.45
C ALA A 61 4.34 0.28 -8.15
N ASN A 62 3.39 1.19 -8.37
CA ASN A 62 3.54 2.60 -8.04
C ASN A 62 3.72 2.83 -6.53
N ARG A 63 3.05 2.07 -5.68
CA ARG A 63 3.25 2.13 -4.23
C ARG A 63 4.58 1.52 -3.77
N LEU A 64 5.12 0.57 -4.52
CA LEU A 64 6.43 -0.01 -4.22
C LEU A 64 7.58 0.92 -4.59
N ALA A 65 7.42 1.76 -5.62
CA ALA A 65 8.48 2.63 -6.11
C ALA A 65 9.09 3.54 -5.02
N PRO A 66 8.33 4.26 -4.17
CA PRO A 66 8.90 5.06 -3.08
C PRO A 66 9.77 4.25 -2.13
N LEU A 67 9.37 3.01 -1.84
CA LEU A 67 10.09 2.10 -0.94
C LEU A 67 11.39 1.64 -1.59
N ALA A 68 11.33 1.15 -2.83
CA ALA A 68 12.48 0.64 -3.56
C ALA A 68 13.53 1.74 -3.84
N LEU A 69 13.09 2.98 -4.08
CA LEU A 69 13.99 4.10 -4.35
C LEU A 69 14.63 4.67 -3.09
N ASN A 70 13.90 4.74 -1.98
CA ASN A 70 14.38 5.40 -0.77
C ASN A 70 14.86 4.44 0.33
N THR A 71 14.51 3.14 0.23
CA THR A 71 14.96 2.10 1.16
C THR A 71 15.44 0.83 0.41
N PRO A 72 16.37 0.97 -0.57
CA PRO A 72 16.79 -0.16 -1.41
C PRO A 72 17.48 -1.28 -0.63
N ARG A 73 18.27 -0.95 0.40
CA ARG A 73 18.95 -1.95 1.25
C ARG A 73 17.96 -2.72 2.09
N LEU A 74 16.97 -2.04 2.67
CA LEU A 74 15.91 -2.67 3.45
C LEU A 74 15.06 -3.59 2.55
N CYS A 75 14.68 -3.13 1.37
CA CYS A 75 13.96 -3.95 0.40
C CYS A 75 14.78 -5.19 0.00
N LYS A 76 16.09 -5.04 -0.22
CA LYS A 76 17.01 -6.15 -0.53
C LYS A 76 17.13 -7.12 0.66
N ALA A 77 17.29 -6.59 1.87
CA ALA A 77 17.42 -7.41 3.10
C ALA A 77 16.14 -8.20 3.40
N LEU A 78 14.95 -7.62 3.14
CA LEU A 78 13.67 -8.33 3.25
C LEU A 78 13.54 -9.46 2.23
N GLY A 79 14.19 -9.35 1.06
CA GLY A 79 14.25 -10.41 0.06
C GLY A 79 12.87 -10.97 -0.31
N HIS A 80 12.67 -12.27 -0.09
CA HIS A 80 11.39 -12.95 -0.37
C HIS A 80 10.24 -12.49 0.53
N ASP A 81 10.51 -11.93 1.70
CA ASP A 81 9.50 -11.41 2.62
C ASP A 81 8.96 -10.06 2.18
N LEU A 82 9.66 -9.32 1.31
CA LEU A 82 9.29 -7.96 0.88
C LEU A 82 7.85 -7.88 0.38
N ARG A 83 7.41 -8.86 -0.41
CA ARG A 83 6.05 -8.88 -0.96
C ARG A 83 4.98 -8.97 0.13
N ALA A 84 5.18 -9.86 1.09
CA ALA A 84 4.25 -10.04 2.21
C ALA A 84 4.25 -8.80 3.12
N VAL A 85 5.44 -8.31 3.46
CA VAL A 85 5.61 -7.12 4.32
C VAL A 85 5.01 -5.87 3.67
N ALA A 86 5.22 -5.66 2.38
CA ALA A 86 4.62 -4.55 1.65
C ALA A 86 3.09 -4.67 1.59
N SER A 87 2.55 -5.87 1.37
CA SER A 87 1.10 -6.11 1.39
C SER A 87 0.48 -5.80 2.75
N ASP A 88 1.12 -6.24 3.83
CA ASP A 88 0.67 -5.97 5.20
C ASP A 88 0.74 -4.46 5.51
N TYR A 89 1.82 -3.80 5.07
CA TYR A 89 1.98 -2.36 5.20
C TYR A 89 0.87 -1.59 4.46
N TRP A 90 0.54 -1.98 3.24
CA TRP A 90 -0.53 -1.32 2.48
C TRP A 90 -1.93 -1.58 3.05
N ALA A 91 -2.15 -2.73 3.67
CA ALA A 91 -3.39 -3.01 4.39
C ALA A 91 -3.54 -2.11 5.63
N ASP A 92 -2.45 -1.87 6.35
CA ASP A 92 -2.41 -0.98 7.52
C ASP A 92 -2.44 0.51 7.13
N HIS A 93 -1.94 0.84 5.93
CA HIS A 93 -1.89 2.19 5.36
C HIS A 93 -2.51 2.20 3.95
N PRO A 94 -3.85 2.14 3.84
CA PRO A 94 -4.53 2.02 2.54
C PRO A 94 -4.33 3.25 1.63
N GLN A 95 -4.11 4.43 2.22
CA GLN A 95 -3.86 5.65 1.47
C GLN A 95 -2.35 5.84 1.22
N SER A 96 -1.97 5.97 -0.05
CA SER A 96 -0.61 6.34 -0.45
C SER A 96 -0.32 7.82 -0.17
N ASN A 97 0.95 8.15 0.02
CA ASN A 97 1.40 9.53 0.08
C ASN A 97 2.14 9.89 -1.20
N VAL A 98 1.89 11.09 -1.72
CA VAL A 98 2.58 11.61 -2.92
C VAL A 98 4.05 11.94 -2.65
N HIS A 99 4.40 12.19 -1.39
CA HIS A 99 5.77 12.45 -0.98
C HIS A 99 6.49 11.13 -0.68
N PHE A 100 7.43 10.76 -1.53
CA PHE A 100 8.15 9.49 -1.47
C PHE A 100 8.89 9.27 -0.15
N TYR A 101 9.48 10.30 0.43
CA TYR A 101 10.15 10.19 1.73
C TYR A 101 9.19 9.94 2.88
N VAL A 102 7.98 10.51 2.84
CA VAL A 102 6.94 10.25 3.84
C VAL A 102 6.47 8.80 3.77
N GLU A 103 6.28 8.28 2.57
CA GLU A 103 5.90 6.87 2.37
C GLU A 103 7.01 5.92 2.86
N ALA A 104 8.27 6.23 2.54
CA ALA A 104 9.43 5.46 2.99
C ALA A 104 9.60 5.49 4.54
N ASP A 105 9.41 6.65 5.17
CA ASP A 105 9.45 6.78 6.63
C ASP A 105 8.35 5.95 7.32
N ARG A 106 7.12 6.01 6.80
CA ARG A 106 6.01 5.19 7.28
C ARG A 106 6.32 3.70 7.18
N PHE A 107 6.91 3.27 6.07
CA PHE A 107 7.33 1.89 5.86
C PHE A 107 8.41 1.46 6.86
N CYS A 108 9.44 2.27 7.07
CA CYS A 108 10.48 2.00 8.08
C CYS A 108 9.86 1.85 9.48
N ARG A 109 8.95 2.73 9.85
CA ARG A 109 8.22 2.63 11.14
C ARG A 109 7.37 1.36 11.23
N PHE A 110 6.73 0.98 10.13
CA PHE A 110 5.96 -0.26 10.06
C PHE A 110 6.86 -1.47 10.29
N VAL A 111 7.97 -1.60 9.57
CA VAL A 111 8.91 -2.73 9.73
C VAL A 111 9.46 -2.79 11.16
N ARG A 112 9.84 -1.63 11.75
CA ARG A 112 10.31 -1.55 13.14
C ARG A 112 9.25 -2.06 14.12
N ARG A 113 8.00 -1.69 13.91
CA ARG A 113 6.86 -2.16 14.74
C ARG A 113 6.66 -3.67 14.60
N GLU A 114 6.78 -4.22 13.41
CA GLU A 114 6.66 -5.66 13.18
C GLU A 114 7.78 -6.45 13.88
N ILE A 115 9.01 -5.95 13.85
CA ILE A 115 10.13 -6.52 14.63
C ILE A 115 9.80 -6.48 16.13
N ALA A 116 9.34 -5.35 16.64
CA ALA A 116 8.98 -5.19 18.05
C ALA A 116 7.82 -6.13 18.48
N ARG A 117 6.95 -6.51 17.54
CA ARG A 117 5.87 -7.49 17.75
C ARG A 117 6.34 -8.94 17.67
N GLY A 118 7.61 -9.17 17.41
CA GLY A 118 8.22 -10.52 17.35
C GLY A 118 8.24 -11.14 15.96
N ARG A 119 7.93 -10.39 14.90
CA ARG A 119 8.12 -10.88 13.53
C ARG A 119 9.61 -11.07 13.26
N SER A 120 10.00 -12.28 12.89
CA SER A 120 11.38 -12.61 12.60
C SER A 120 11.71 -12.34 11.13
N PHE A 121 12.83 -11.67 10.90
CA PHE A 121 13.40 -11.38 9.58
C PHE A 121 14.85 -11.85 9.50
N GLY A 122 15.44 -11.81 8.31
CA GLY A 122 16.85 -12.08 8.12
C GLY A 122 17.74 -11.09 8.95
N PRO A 123 18.96 -11.51 9.28
CA PRO A 123 19.85 -10.77 10.21
C PRO A 123 20.22 -9.36 9.70
N GLU A 124 20.17 -9.13 8.40
CA GLU A 124 20.54 -7.86 7.78
C GLU A 124 19.43 -6.79 7.85
N VAL A 125 18.17 -7.20 8.12
CA VAL A 125 17.01 -6.28 8.10
C VAL A 125 17.15 -5.20 9.16
N GLY A 126 17.59 -5.54 10.36
CA GLY A 126 17.76 -4.56 11.45
C GLY A 126 18.76 -3.47 11.11
N SER A 127 19.95 -3.84 10.61
CA SER A 127 20.98 -2.86 10.24
C SER A 127 20.58 -2.00 9.03
N ALA A 128 19.97 -2.61 8.01
CA ALA A 128 19.47 -1.87 6.85
C ALA A 128 18.38 -0.87 7.26
N LEU A 129 17.46 -1.27 8.13
CA LEU A 129 16.40 -0.44 8.66
C LEU A 129 16.96 0.79 9.42
N GLU A 130 17.95 0.60 10.31
CA GLU A 130 18.53 1.71 11.06
C GLU A 130 19.26 2.72 10.15
N ILE A 131 20.04 2.23 9.18
CA ILE A 131 20.76 3.09 8.24
C ILE A 131 19.78 3.90 7.39
N GLU A 132 18.82 3.23 6.74
CA GLU A 132 17.95 3.91 5.79
C GLU A 132 16.86 4.73 6.45
N SER A 133 16.37 4.35 7.63
CA SER A 133 15.44 5.21 8.37
C SER A 133 16.10 6.54 8.80
N ALA A 134 17.38 6.52 9.15
CA ALA A 134 18.13 7.75 9.44
C ALA A 134 18.30 8.63 8.19
N GLN A 135 18.59 8.04 7.03
CA GLN A 135 18.72 8.76 5.77
C GLN A 135 17.39 9.39 5.32
N VAL A 136 16.29 8.62 5.38
CA VAL A 136 14.95 9.11 5.05
C VAL A 136 14.52 10.24 5.98
N ALA A 137 14.80 10.13 7.30
CA ALA A 137 14.49 11.17 8.26
C ALA A 137 15.31 12.45 8.01
N ALA A 138 16.57 12.34 7.57
CA ALA A 138 17.38 13.50 7.18
C ALA A 138 16.78 14.20 5.95
N ALA A 139 16.45 13.44 4.88
CA ALA A 139 15.86 13.99 3.68
C ALA A 139 14.49 14.67 3.93
N LEU A 140 13.68 14.12 4.83
CA LEU A 140 12.43 14.76 5.25
C LEU A 140 12.66 16.12 5.93
N ARG A 141 13.68 16.25 6.78
CA ARG A 141 14.00 17.53 7.42
C ARG A 141 14.46 18.58 6.42
N GLU A 142 15.29 18.18 5.45
CA GLU A 142 15.77 19.07 4.40
C GLU A 142 14.63 19.59 3.53
N SER A 143 13.71 18.69 3.09
CA SER A 143 12.56 19.07 2.28
C SER A 143 11.58 20.02 2.97
N HIS A 144 11.48 19.98 4.30
CA HIS A 144 10.67 20.94 5.06
C HIS A 144 11.35 22.31 5.21
N THR A 145 12.68 22.35 5.19
CA THR A 145 13.44 23.61 5.32
C THR A 145 13.44 24.40 4.00
N GLU A 146 13.39 23.72 2.86
CA GLU A 146 13.30 24.38 1.54
C GLU A 146 11.90 24.94 1.21
N ALA A 147 10.86 24.44 1.89
CA ALA A 147 9.48 24.87 1.68
C ALA A 147 9.03 26.02 2.60
N ALA A 148 9.88 26.47 3.50
CA ALA A 148 9.64 27.57 4.45
C ALA A 148 10.34 28.86 4.02
#